data_622ea7f3f6c62c35c50b5e74e40d9b68
#
_entry.id   622ea7f3f6c62c35c50b5e74e40d9b68
#
_cell.length_a   1.000
_cell.length_b   1.000
_cell.length_c   1.000
_cell.angle_alpha   90.00
_cell.angle_beta   90.00
_cell.angle_gamma   90.00
#
_symmetry.space_group_name_H-M   'P 1'
#
loop_
_entity.id
_entity.type
_entity.pdbx_description
1 polymer ?
#
loop_
_entity_poly.entity_id
_entity_poly.type
_entity_poly.pdbx_seq_one_letter_code
_entity_poly.pdbx_strand_id
1 'polypeptide(L)'
;MAGVVVAAVIIFGPLSSLVIWSFAEKWYWPHLFPQQTGLFYWAKVFQGDLLRALSDGFLIAVVVTVLTLIITIPLAYVLARLPVPFKPLILMVFLLPQAFPQLPVFVNSTTLLYRVNLGGKLGGVVLIHMVGALVFAVWTMTAVFKSVPEALEEAAINLGASRLKAFFSVSLPLATPGIIASTLLVFLYSLDEFTGTLLVGSPFVLTLPVYMYRTSVGYELQVASISALMLMLPGIILLVLLERYMKSEYLSMFGRI
;
A
#
# COMPACT_ATOMS: atom_id res chain seq x y z
N MET A 1 1.60 -18.14 -28.18
CA MET A 1 0.67 -17.02 -28.47
C MET A 1 -0.73 -17.24 -27.86
N ALA A 2 -1.37 -18.40 -28.05
CA ALA A 2 -2.72 -18.65 -27.48
C ALA A 2 -2.79 -18.45 -25.95
N GLY A 3 -1.80 -18.94 -25.18
CA GLY A 3 -1.77 -18.76 -23.70
C GLY A 3 -1.68 -17.29 -23.26
N VAL A 4 -0.95 -16.45 -24.00
CA VAL A 4 -0.85 -15.01 -23.69
C VAL A 4 -2.19 -14.31 -23.96
N VAL A 5 -2.87 -14.69 -25.03
CA VAL A 5 -4.21 -14.13 -25.35
C VAL A 5 -5.22 -14.54 -24.28
N VAL A 6 -5.22 -15.82 -23.87
CA VAL A 6 -6.10 -16.31 -22.78
C VAL A 6 -5.81 -15.58 -21.48
N ALA A 7 -4.56 -15.44 -21.09
CA ALA A 7 -4.17 -14.69 -19.89
C ALA A 7 -4.62 -13.22 -19.95
N ALA A 8 -4.43 -12.58 -21.11
CA ALA A 8 -4.88 -11.20 -21.31
C ALA A 8 -6.41 -11.07 -21.20
N VAL A 9 -7.18 -11.97 -21.78
CA VAL A 9 -8.65 -11.95 -21.67
C VAL A 9 -9.10 -12.17 -20.22
N ILE A 10 -8.47 -13.09 -19.49
CA ILE A 10 -8.81 -13.35 -18.08
C ILE A 10 -8.51 -12.12 -17.20
N ILE A 11 -7.41 -11.42 -17.46
CA ILE A 11 -7.00 -10.25 -16.65
C ILE A 11 -7.78 -9.00 -17.08
N PHE A 12 -7.81 -8.69 -18.37
CA PHE A 12 -8.39 -7.43 -18.86
C PHE A 12 -9.91 -7.50 -19.06
N GLY A 13 -10.50 -8.68 -19.16
CA GLY A 13 -11.95 -8.85 -19.30
C GLY A 13 -12.71 -8.24 -18.12
N PRO A 14 -12.45 -8.63 -16.86
CA PRO A 14 -13.08 -7.99 -15.69
C PRO A 14 -12.77 -6.49 -15.58
N LEU A 15 -11.52 -6.07 -15.88
CA LEU A 15 -11.13 -4.66 -15.83
C LEU A 15 -11.86 -3.81 -16.89
N SER A 16 -12.13 -4.38 -18.07
CA SER A 16 -12.89 -3.67 -19.12
C SER A 16 -14.33 -3.37 -18.67
N SER A 17 -14.92 -4.21 -17.81
CA SER A 17 -16.25 -3.93 -17.27
C SER A 17 -16.29 -2.68 -16.40
N LEU A 18 -15.24 -2.40 -15.62
CA LEU A 18 -15.11 -1.16 -14.84
C LEU A 18 -15.08 0.06 -15.76
N VAL A 19 -14.34 -0.02 -16.86
CA VAL A 19 -14.27 1.06 -17.84
C VAL A 19 -15.65 1.27 -18.49
N ILE A 20 -16.33 0.20 -18.89
CA ILE A 20 -17.66 0.29 -19.51
C ILE A 20 -18.67 0.90 -18.53
N TRP A 21 -18.71 0.42 -17.26
CA TRP A 21 -19.60 0.95 -16.25
C TRP A 21 -19.32 2.41 -15.90
N SER A 22 -18.09 2.86 -15.95
CA SER A 22 -17.72 4.25 -15.65
C SER A 22 -18.30 5.26 -16.65
N PHE A 23 -18.62 4.83 -17.87
CA PHE A 23 -19.24 5.64 -18.90
C PHE A 23 -20.71 5.29 -19.16
N ALA A 24 -21.27 4.27 -18.49
CA ALA A 24 -22.65 3.86 -18.67
C ALA A 24 -23.60 4.80 -17.95
N GLU A 25 -24.45 5.53 -18.65
CA GLU A 25 -25.54 6.31 -18.04
C GLU A 25 -26.79 5.47 -17.85
N LYS A 26 -27.10 4.60 -18.81
CA LYS A 26 -28.18 3.62 -18.70
C LYS A 26 -27.69 2.26 -19.13
N TRP A 27 -27.70 1.31 -18.21
CA TRP A 27 -27.36 -0.09 -18.50
C TRP A 27 -28.25 -1.01 -17.67
N TYR A 28 -29.24 -1.62 -18.32
CA TYR A 28 -30.21 -2.50 -17.68
C TYR A 28 -30.22 -3.87 -18.32
N TRP A 29 -30.43 -4.88 -17.50
CA TRP A 29 -30.68 -6.25 -17.97
C TRP A 29 -31.87 -6.28 -18.94
N PRO A 30 -31.85 -7.04 -20.06
CA PRO A 30 -30.87 -8.07 -20.43
C PRO A 30 -29.80 -7.60 -21.43
N HIS A 31 -29.56 -6.31 -21.56
CA HIS A 31 -28.62 -5.78 -22.55
C HIS A 31 -27.16 -6.08 -22.17
N LEU A 32 -26.38 -6.58 -23.16
CA LEU A 32 -24.95 -6.87 -23.01
C LEU A 32 -24.07 -5.60 -22.97
N PHE A 33 -24.56 -4.51 -23.52
CA PHE A 33 -23.87 -3.20 -23.57
C PHE A 33 -24.78 -2.10 -23.07
N PRO A 34 -24.21 -0.96 -22.60
CA PRO A 34 -24.99 0.18 -22.18
C PRO A 34 -25.89 0.72 -23.30
N GLN A 35 -27.14 1.04 -22.98
CA GLN A 35 -28.06 1.70 -23.89
C GLN A 35 -27.75 3.17 -24.08
N GLN A 36 -27.11 3.79 -23.06
CA GLN A 36 -26.69 5.19 -23.12
C GLN A 36 -25.35 5.35 -22.42
N THR A 37 -24.40 6.02 -23.08
CA THR A 37 -23.07 6.34 -22.55
C THR A 37 -22.90 7.85 -22.47
N GLY A 38 -22.14 8.32 -21.47
CA GLY A 38 -21.84 9.74 -21.30
C GLY A 38 -20.96 10.00 -20.08
N LEU A 39 -20.88 11.27 -19.67
CA LEU A 39 -20.02 11.74 -18.59
C LEU A 39 -20.81 12.22 -17.37
N PHE A 40 -22.11 11.97 -17.31
CA PHE A 40 -22.96 12.43 -16.22
C PHE A 40 -22.44 11.98 -14.84
N TYR A 41 -22.11 10.69 -14.70
CA TYR A 41 -21.63 10.17 -13.42
C TYR A 41 -20.22 10.64 -13.07
N TRP A 42 -19.37 10.95 -14.05
CA TRP A 42 -18.07 11.61 -13.82
C TRP A 42 -18.25 13.00 -13.19
N ALA A 43 -19.20 13.77 -13.65
CA ALA A 43 -19.51 15.07 -13.05
C ALA A 43 -20.17 14.91 -11.65
N LYS A 44 -21.10 13.96 -11.52
CA LYS A 44 -21.84 13.69 -10.27
C LYS A 44 -20.91 13.23 -9.14
N VAL A 45 -19.93 12.36 -9.42
CA VAL A 45 -19.07 11.78 -8.39
C VAL A 45 -18.24 12.83 -7.64
N PHE A 46 -17.84 13.90 -8.33
CA PHE A 46 -17.10 15.01 -7.71
C PHE A 46 -17.96 15.94 -6.83
N GLN A 47 -19.28 15.83 -6.91
CA GLN A 47 -20.21 16.59 -6.05
C GLN A 47 -20.52 15.86 -4.74
N GLY A 48 -20.10 14.62 -4.59
CA GLY A 48 -20.34 13.78 -3.41
C GLY A 48 -19.12 13.65 -2.50
N ASP A 49 -19.10 12.57 -1.73
CA ASP A 49 -18.04 12.27 -0.73
C ASP A 49 -16.72 11.77 -1.34
N LEU A 50 -16.60 11.70 -2.67
CA LEU A 50 -15.40 11.16 -3.34
C LEU A 50 -14.13 11.92 -2.94
N LEU A 51 -14.16 13.26 -2.99
CA LEU A 51 -12.99 14.09 -2.67
C LEU A 51 -12.56 13.92 -1.21
N ARG A 52 -13.54 13.80 -0.30
CA ARG A 52 -13.26 13.47 1.10
C ARG A 52 -12.65 12.10 1.24
N ALA A 53 -13.19 11.07 0.57
CA ALA A 53 -12.66 9.72 0.60
C ALA A 53 -11.23 9.63 0.02
N LEU A 54 -10.93 10.40 -1.03
CA LEU A 54 -9.59 10.54 -1.58
C LEU A 54 -8.63 11.21 -0.60
N SER A 55 -9.02 12.35 -0.02
CA SER A 55 -8.18 13.11 0.91
C SER A 55 -7.91 12.34 2.20
N ASP A 56 -8.94 11.73 2.80
CA ASP A 56 -8.78 10.92 4.01
C ASP A 56 -7.90 9.70 3.74
N GLY A 57 -8.16 8.99 2.64
CA GLY A 57 -7.37 7.81 2.25
C GLY A 57 -5.90 8.15 2.00
N PHE A 58 -5.62 9.24 1.28
CA PHE A 58 -4.26 9.70 1.02
C PHE A 58 -3.55 10.13 2.31
N LEU A 59 -4.21 10.91 3.16
CA LEU A 59 -3.66 11.35 4.45
C LEU A 59 -3.31 10.15 5.32
N ILE A 60 -4.22 9.18 5.46
CA ILE A 60 -3.99 7.96 6.23
C ILE A 60 -2.79 7.19 5.65
N ALA A 61 -2.74 6.99 4.32
CA ALA A 61 -1.66 6.26 3.68
C ALA A 61 -0.29 6.93 3.92
N VAL A 62 -0.21 8.25 3.83
CA VAL A 62 1.02 9.01 4.14
C VAL A 62 1.41 8.85 5.60
N VAL A 63 0.48 9.04 6.54
CA VAL A 63 0.77 8.92 7.98
C VAL A 63 1.20 7.50 8.36
N VAL A 64 0.49 6.49 7.88
CA VAL A 64 0.85 5.07 8.08
C VAL A 64 2.23 4.79 7.53
N THR A 65 2.54 5.28 6.32
CA THR A 65 3.85 5.07 5.70
C THR A 65 4.95 5.68 6.55
N VAL A 66 4.83 6.94 6.93
CA VAL A 66 5.85 7.64 7.74
C VAL A 66 6.06 6.93 9.09
N LEU A 67 4.99 6.61 9.80
CA LEU A 67 5.10 5.94 11.10
C LEU A 67 5.69 4.53 10.97
N THR A 68 5.29 3.78 9.95
CA THR A 68 5.85 2.47 9.65
C THR A 68 7.33 2.54 9.36
N LEU A 69 7.79 3.50 8.56
CA LEU A 69 9.21 3.67 8.23
C LEU A 69 10.06 4.06 9.45
N ILE A 70 9.56 4.96 10.29
CA ILE A 70 10.25 5.36 11.53
C ILE A 70 10.53 4.13 12.41
N ILE A 71 9.60 3.18 12.47
CA ILE A 71 9.74 1.96 13.25
C ILE A 71 10.61 0.93 12.52
N THR A 72 10.36 0.73 11.23
CA THR A 72 10.93 -0.41 10.50
C THR A 72 12.36 -0.20 10.03
N ILE A 73 12.77 1.02 9.70
CA ILE A 73 14.15 1.29 9.25
C ILE A 73 15.18 0.88 10.34
N PRO A 74 15.10 1.39 11.58
CA PRO A 74 16.04 0.98 12.62
C PRO A 74 15.88 -0.50 13.01
N LEU A 75 14.64 -1.00 13.09
CA LEU A 75 14.39 -2.39 13.42
C LEU A 75 14.98 -3.34 12.37
N ALA A 76 14.75 -3.09 11.11
CA ALA A 76 15.26 -3.90 10.00
C ALA A 76 16.78 -3.88 9.91
N TYR A 77 17.41 -2.72 10.15
CA TYR A 77 18.87 -2.62 10.24
C TYR A 77 19.41 -3.49 11.37
N VAL A 78 18.84 -3.41 12.58
CA VAL A 78 19.24 -4.25 13.71
C VAL A 78 19.06 -5.74 13.37
N LEU A 79 17.92 -6.11 12.79
CA LEU A 79 17.66 -7.49 12.36
C LEU A 79 18.57 -7.93 11.19
N ALA A 80 19.07 -7.05 10.37
CA ALA A 80 20.00 -7.39 9.29
C ALA A 80 21.43 -7.59 9.81
N ARG A 81 21.93 -6.71 10.68
CA ARG A 81 23.34 -6.52 11.02
C ARG A 81 23.76 -7.09 12.38
N LEU A 82 22.85 -7.12 13.35
CA LEU A 82 23.23 -7.50 14.70
C LEU A 82 22.85 -8.94 15.02
N PRO A 83 23.61 -9.61 15.93
CA PRO A 83 23.28 -10.94 16.43
C PRO A 83 22.12 -10.85 17.43
N VAL A 84 20.89 -10.73 16.91
CA VAL A 84 19.69 -10.67 17.75
C VAL A 84 19.28 -12.08 18.17
N PRO A 85 19.13 -12.37 19.48
CA PRO A 85 18.65 -13.67 19.93
C PRO A 85 17.24 -13.93 19.39
N PHE A 86 16.95 -15.19 19.07
CA PHE A 86 15.63 -15.59 18.52
C PHE A 86 15.15 -14.81 17.30
N LYS A 87 16.05 -14.26 16.47
CA LYS A 87 15.73 -13.51 15.26
C LYS A 87 14.69 -14.18 14.35
N PRO A 88 14.75 -15.50 14.07
CA PRO A 88 13.69 -16.14 13.28
C PRO A 88 12.32 -16.07 13.94
N LEU A 89 12.25 -16.19 15.26
CA LEU A 89 11.00 -16.06 16.00
C LEU A 89 10.45 -14.62 15.94
N ILE A 90 11.31 -13.61 16.07
CA ILE A 90 10.91 -12.21 15.94
C ILE A 90 10.32 -11.96 14.53
N LEU A 91 10.98 -12.40 13.49
CA LEU A 91 10.47 -12.28 12.13
C LEU A 91 9.15 -13.04 11.92
N MET A 92 9.01 -14.21 12.55
CA MET A 92 7.76 -14.99 12.52
C MET A 92 6.62 -14.25 13.24
N VAL A 93 6.88 -13.58 14.37
CA VAL A 93 5.87 -12.77 15.09
C VAL A 93 5.30 -11.67 14.19
N PHE A 94 6.15 -11.01 13.38
CA PHE A 94 5.67 -10.02 12.41
C PHE A 94 4.83 -10.63 11.28
N LEU A 95 4.92 -11.94 11.01
CA LEU A 95 4.06 -12.62 10.04
C LEU A 95 2.70 -13.07 10.62
N LEU A 96 2.56 -13.13 11.93
CA LEU A 96 1.33 -13.62 12.55
C LEU A 96 0.05 -12.94 12.03
N PRO A 97 0.00 -11.61 11.83
CA PRO A 97 -1.19 -10.97 11.29
C PRO A 97 -1.61 -11.48 9.90
N GLN A 98 -0.65 -11.96 9.10
CA GLN A 98 -0.92 -12.54 7.78
C GLN A 98 -1.27 -14.04 7.84
N ALA A 99 -0.86 -14.73 8.91
CA ALA A 99 -1.14 -16.15 9.10
C ALA A 99 -2.61 -16.43 9.47
N PHE A 100 -3.29 -15.42 10.03
CA PHE A 100 -4.70 -15.52 10.41
C PHE A 100 -5.61 -14.87 9.37
N PRO A 101 -6.86 -15.34 9.21
CA PRO A 101 -7.85 -14.65 8.40
C PRO A 101 -7.99 -13.19 8.85
N GLN A 102 -7.87 -12.25 7.94
CA GLN A 102 -7.81 -10.81 8.24
C GLN A 102 -9.05 -10.31 8.98
N LEU A 103 -10.24 -10.78 8.58
CA LEU A 103 -11.51 -10.31 9.14
C LEU A 103 -11.62 -10.56 10.67
N PRO A 104 -11.40 -11.76 11.23
CA PRO A 104 -11.43 -11.98 12.67
C PRO A 104 -10.40 -11.15 13.44
N VAL A 105 -9.20 -10.97 12.88
CA VAL A 105 -8.15 -10.12 13.51
C VAL A 105 -8.66 -8.69 13.63
N PHE A 106 -9.21 -8.13 12.57
CA PHE A 106 -9.67 -6.75 12.56
C PHE A 106 -10.95 -6.53 13.39
N VAL A 107 -11.88 -7.48 13.41
CA VAL A 107 -13.07 -7.42 14.29
C VAL A 107 -12.66 -7.33 15.76
N ASN A 108 -11.73 -8.20 16.19
CA ASN A 108 -11.24 -8.17 17.59
C ASN A 108 -10.44 -6.89 17.89
N SER A 109 -9.60 -6.45 16.96
CA SER A 109 -8.84 -5.20 17.08
C SER A 109 -9.78 -3.99 17.17
N THR A 110 -10.88 -3.98 16.43
CA THR A 110 -11.92 -2.94 16.49
C THR A 110 -12.49 -2.81 17.89
N THR A 111 -12.84 -3.93 18.53
CA THR A 111 -13.35 -3.93 19.92
C THR A 111 -12.35 -3.28 20.87
N LEU A 112 -11.06 -3.59 20.73
CA LEU A 112 -10.01 -2.99 21.54
C LEU A 112 -9.87 -1.48 21.29
N LEU A 113 -9.87 -1.05 20.02
CA LEU A 113 -9.76 0.35 19.62
C LEU A 113 -10.93 1.18 20.14
N TYR A 114 -12.16 0.64 20.11
CA TYR A 114 -13.32 1.31 20.72
C TYR A 114 -13.19 1.46 22.23
N ARG A 115 -12.66 0.46 22.95
CA ARG A 115 -12.41 0.55 24.41
C ARG A 115 -11.43 1.66 24.78
N VAL A 116 -10.46 1.97 23.93
CA VAL A 116 -9.49 3.05 24.14
C VAL A 116 -9.88 4.37 23.46
N ASN A 117 -11.14 4.53 23.06
CA ASN A 117 -11.70 5.71 22.40
C ASN A 117 -11.01 6.10 21.05
N LEU A 118 -10.47 5.12 20.32
CA LEU A 118 -9.89 5.30 18.99
C LEU A 118 -10.81 4.80 17.86
N GLY A 119 -11.89 4.08 18.19
CA GLY A 119 -12.91 3.70 17.21
C GLY A 119 -13.59 4.92 16.57
N GLY A 120 -13.84 4.87 15.27
CA GLY A 120 -14.40 5.97 14.49
C GLY A 120 -13.47 7.16 14.26
N LYS A 121 -12.19 7.08 14.64
CA LYS A 121 -11.21 8.17 14.52
C LYS A 121 -10.09 7.81 13.55
N LEU A 122 -9.49 8.82 12.92
CA LEU A 122 -8.33 8.65 12.03
C LEU A 122 -7.19 7.88 12.71
N GLY A 123 -6.88 8.18 13.98
CA GLY A 123 -5.83 7.48 14.73
C GLY A 123 -6.07 5.98 14.86
N GLY A 124 -7.32 5.54 15.05
CA GLY A 124 -7.68 4.12 15.09
C GLY A 124 -7.49 3.45 13.73
N VAL A 125 -7.87 4.14 12.65
CA VAL A 125 -7.68 3.65 11.27
C VAL A 125 -6.19 3.56 10.94
N VAL A 126 -5.39 4.57 11.30
CA VAL A 126 -3.94 4.54 11.13
C VAL A 126 -3.32 3.32 11.84
N LEU A 127 -3.70 3.07 13.09
CA LEU A 127 -3.16 1.93 13.85
C LEU A 127 -3.53 0.58 13.23
N ILE A 128 -4.76 0.41 12.74
CA ILE A 128 -5.16 -0.86 12.12
C ILE A 128 -4.45 -1.09 10.78
N HIS A 129 -4.25 -0.03 9.97
CA HIS A 129 -3.45 -0.13 8.75
C HIS A 129 -1.99 -0.50 9.04
N MET A 130 -1.41 0.04 10.12
CA MET A 130 -0.04 -0.27 10.52
C MET A 130 0.16 -1.75 10.85
N VAL A 131 -0.87 -2.48 11.29
CA VAL A 131 -0.75 -3.92 11.57
C VAL A 131 -0.27 -4.69 10.33
N GLY A 132 -0.89 -4.49 9.17
CA GLY A 132 -0.46 -5.14 7.95
C GLY A 132 0.76 -4.47 7.30
N ALA A 133 0.85 -3.13 7.36
CA ALA A 133 1.97 -2.38 6.83
C ALA A 133 3.32 -2.80 7.47
N LEU A 134 3.36 -3.01 8.78
CA LEU A 134 4.55 -3.47 9.51
C LEU A 134 5.01 -4.86 9.04
N VAL A 135 4.08 -5.76 8.71
CA VAL A 135 4.43 -7.09 8.18
C VAL A 135 5.28 -6.94 6.91
N PHE A 136 4.77 -6.21 5.92
CA PHE A 136 5.48 -6.00 4.66
C PHE A 136 6.78 -5.23 4.85
N ALA A 137 6.75 -4.15 5.64
CA ALA A 137 7.89 -3.28 5.82
C ALA A 137 9.06 -3.97 6.53
N VAL A 138 8.83 -4.71 7.61
CA VAL A 138 9.91 -5.38 8.36
C VAL A 138 10.62 -6.41 7.49
N TRP A 139 9.87 -7.20 6.71
CA TRP A 139 10.45 -8.21 5.85
C TRP A 139 11.22 -7.62 4.68
N THR A 140 10.62 -6.68 3.96
CA THR A 140 11.26 -6.05 2.79
C THR A 140 12.48 -5.24 3.20
N MET A 141 12.38 -4.41 4.26
CA MET A 141 13.48 -3.59 4.75
C MET A 141 14.64 -4.45 5.30
N THR A 142 14.34 -5.56 6.00
CA THR A 142 15.38 -6.49 6.47
C THR A 142 16.13 -7.11 5.29
N ALA A 143 15.44 -7.48 4.22
CA ALA A 143 16.07 -7.98 3.00
C ALA A 143 16.93 -6.90 2.32
N VAL A 144 16.43 -5.66 2.26
CA VAL A 144 17.16 -4.51 1.71
C VAL A 144 18.47 -4.27 2.47
N PHE A 145 18.44 -4.19 3.81
CA PHE A 145 19.68 -4.00 4.57
C PHE A 145 20.63 -5.20 4.46
N LYS A 146 20.14 -6.43 4.32
CA LYS A 146 20.98 -7.60 4.07
C LYS A 146 21.66 -7.59 2.69
N SER A 147 21.08 -6.93 1.70
CA SER A 147 21.68 -6.83 0.36
C SER A 147 22.85 -5.84 0.29
N VAL A 148 22.95 -4.92 1.24
CA VAL A 148 24.13 -4.02 1.35
C VAL A 148 25.33 -4.82 1.87
N PRO A 149 26.51 -4.81 1.19
CA PRO A 149 27.69 -5.54 1.64
C PRO A 149 28.18 -5.07 3.02
N GLU A 150 28.32 -5.97 3.97
CA GLU A 150 28.79 -5.67 5.35
C GLU A 150 30.21 -5.10 5.35
N ALA A 151 31.07 -5.56 4.42
CA ALA A 151 32.46 -5.10 4.29
C ALA A 151 32.58 -3.58 4.12
N LEU A 152 31.60 -2.91 3.50
CA LEU A 152 31.61 -1.45 3.32
C LEU A 152 31.37 -0.73 4.65
N GLU A 153 30.52 -1.28 5.48
CA GLU A 153 30.24 -0.75 6.84
C GLU A 153 31.42 -1.00 7.78
N GLU A 154 32.02 -2.19 7.74
CA GLU A 154 33.23 -2.55 8.48
C GLU A 154 34.42 -1.67 8.08
N ALA A 155 34.60 -1.38 6.79
CA ALA A 155 35.63 -0.48 6.31
C ALA A 155 35.48 0.94 6.90
N ALA A 156 34.24 1.47 6.95
CA ALA A 156 33.98 2.76 7.57
C ALA A 156 34.31 2.77 9.08
N ILE A 157 33.96 1.69 9.78
CA ILE A 157 34.27 1.53 11.22
C ILE A 157 35.78 1.44 11.45
N ASN A 158 36.52 0.71 10.61
CA ASN A 158 37.97 0.59 10.67
C ASN A 158 38.67 1.94 10.42
N LEU A 159 38.05 2.83 9.65
CA LEU A 159 38.50 4.22 9.44
C LEU A 159 38.08 5.18 10.58
N GLY A 160 37.54 4.65 11.68
CA GLY A 160 37.19 5.42 12.88
C GLY A 160 35.74 5.95 12.92
N ALA A 161 34.88 5.53 12.02
CA ALA A 161 33.47 5.87 12.14
C ALA A 161 32.80 5.06 13.27
N SER A 162 31.95 5.72 14.06
CA SER A 162 31.05 5.01 14.97
C SER A 162 30.01 4.18 14.17
N ARG A 163 29.41 3.15 14.79
CA ARG A 163 28.35 2.36 14.13
C ARG A 163 27.20 3.22 13.62
N LEU A 164 26.77 4.22 14.39
CA LEU A 164 25.73 5.15 13.98
C LEU A 164 26.15 6.00 12.78
N LYS A 165 27.40 6.46 12.75
CA LYS A 165 27.95 7.19 11.60
C LYS A 165 28.04 6.29 10.37
N ALA A 166 28.48 5.03 10.51
CA ALA A 166 28.50 4.06 9.41
C ALA A 166 27.11 3.77 8.87
N PHE A 167 26.11 3.66 9.75
CA PHE A 167 24.71 3.52 9.33
C PHE A 167 24.26 4.67 8.44
N PHE A 168 24.41 5.94 8.87
CA PHE A 168 23.91 7.08 8.12
C PHE A 168 24.74 7.40 6.87
N SER A 169 26.07 7.11 6.88
CA SER A 169 26.96 7.48 5.76
C SER A 169 27.19 6.34 4.76
N VAL A 170 26.90 5.09 5.12
CA VAL A 170 27.13 3.93 4.24
C VAL A 170 25.86 3.12 4.05
N SER A 171 25.31 2.52 5.14
CA SER A 171 24.23 1.55 5.01
C SER A 171 22.93 2.20 4.52
N LEU A 172 22.53 3.32 5.10
CA LEU A 172 21.27 4.01 4.74
C LEU A 172 21.29 4.54 3.28
N PRO A 173 22.34 5.24 2.80
CA PRO A 173 22.41 5.66 1.41
C PRO A 173 22.39 4.50 0.42
N LEU A 174 23.13 3.43 0.68
CA LEU A 174 23.15 2.24 -0.19
C LEU A 174 21.82 1.46 -0.16
N ALA A 175 21.09 1.51 0.96
CA ALA A 175 19.77 0.90 1.09
C ALA A 175 18.64 1.77 0.49
N THR A 176 18.89 3.03 0.16
CA THR A 176 17.85 4.00 -0.28
C THR A 176 16.96 3.49 -1.41
N PRO A 177 17.45 2.87 -2.49
CA PRO A 177 16.58 2.35 -3.56
C PRO A 177 15.58 1.32 -3.04
N GLY A 178 16.04 0.40 -2.22
CA GLY A 178 15.18 -0.61 -1.60
C GLY A 178 14.22 -0.02 -0.56
N ILE A 179 14.65 1.00 0.18
CA ILE A 179 13.79 1.74 1.10
C ILE A 179 12.66 2.44 0.35
N ILE A 180 12.95 3.08 -0.77
CA ILE A 180 11.93 3.71 -1.62
C ILE A 180 10.93 2.67 -2.12
N ALA A 181 11.41 1.53 -2.62
CA ALA A 181 10.53 0.45 -3.07
C ALA A 181 9.62 -0.06 -1.94
N SER A 182 10.17 -0.29 -0.74
CA SER A 182 9.39 -0.70 0.43
C SER A 182 8.40 0.38 0.88
N THR A 183 8.79 1.64 0.79
CA THR A 183 7.92 2.80 1.09
C THR A 183 6.69 2.81 0.20
N LEU A 184 6.88 2.60 -1.10
CA LEU A 184 5.79 2.54 -2.07
C LEU A 184 4.85 1.36 -1.80
N LEU A 185 5.39 0.19 -1.46
CA LEU A 185 4.58 -0.97 -1.08
C LEU A 185 3.72 -0.71 0.16
N VAL A 186 4.28 -0.08 1.19
CA VAL A 186 3.54 0.29 2.41
C VAL A 186 2.45 1.31 2.12
N PHE A 187 2.78 2.33 1.32
CA PHE A 187 1.83 3.35 0.90
C PHE A 187 0.65 2.75 0.12
N LEU A 188 0.94 1.92 -0.88
CA LEU A 188 -0.09 1.25 -1.68
C LEU A 188 -0.93 0.31 -0.83
N TYR A 189 -0.30 -0.47 0.07
CA TYR A 189 -1.03 -1.32 1.00
C TYR A 189 -2.04 -0.51 1.82
N SER A 190 -1.62 0.63 2.39
CA SER A 190 -2.50 1.46 3.20
C SER A 190 -3.59 2.17 2.38
N LEU A 191 -3.29 2.53 1.13
CA LEU A 191 -4.25 3.17 0.23
C LEU A 191 -5.39 2.21 -0.17
N ASP A 192 -5.07 0.92 -0.35
CA ASP A 192 -6.00 -0.14 -0.76
C ASP A 192 -6.69 -0.81 0.44
N GLU A 193 -6.28 -0.49 1.68
CA GLU A 193 -6.83 -1.15 2.85
C GLU A 193 -8.31 -0.79 3.04
N PHE A 194 -9.15 -1.80 2.99
CA PHE A 194 -10.60 -1.71 3.05
C PHE A 194 -11.17 -2.18 4.39
N THR A 195 -10.78 -3.39 4.83
CA THR A 195 -11.45 -4.11 5.91
C THR A 195 -11.29 -3.41 7.26
N GLY A 196 -10.09 -2.97 7.58
CA GLY A 196 -9.79 -2.24 8.81
C GLY A 196 -10.48 -0.89 8.85
N THR A 197 -10.46 -0.14 7.73
CA THR A 197 -11.18 1.14 7.64
C THR A 197 -12.68 0.94 7.79
N LEU A 198 -13.27 -0.07 7.14
CA LEU A 198 -14.69 -0.36 7.24
C LEU A 198 -15.12 -0.66 8.69
N LEU A 199 -14.32 -1.46 9.40
CA LEU A 199 -14.65 -1.91 10.76
C LEU A 199 -14.33 -0.87 11.84
N VAL A 200 -13.19 -0.18 11.71
CA VAL A 200 -12.71 0.75 12.74
C VAL A 200 -13.17 2.18 12.47
N GLY A 201 -13.15 2.62 11.22
CA GLY A 201 -13.36 4.01 10.82
C GLY A 201 -14.81 4.38 10.57
N SER A 202 -15.61 3.41 10.10
CA SER A 202 -17.00 3.66 9.70
C SER A 202 -17.88 4.05 10.91
N PRO A 203 -18.81 4.99 10.76
CA PRO A 203 -19.16 5.74 9.54
C PRO A 203 -18.36 7.05 9.35
N PHE A 204 -17.47 7.41 10.28
CA PHE A 204 -16.88 8.77 10.39
C PHE A 204 -15.64 8.97 9.51
N VAL A 205 -14.83 7.92 9.31
CA VAL A 205 -13.66 7.95 8.42
C VAL A 205 -14.01 7.22 7.13
N LEU A 206 -13.84 7.91 6.00
CA LEU A 206 -14.19 7.40 4.70
C LEU A 206 -12.96 7.38 3.80
N THR A 207 -12.50 6.18 3.40
CA THR A 207 -11.47 6.03 2.39
C THR A 207 -12.08 5.58 1.06
N LEU A 208 -11.32 5.71 -0.02
CA LEU A 208 -11.82 5.38 -1.36
C LEU A 208 -12.29 3.92 -1.51
N PRO A 209 -11.60 2.89 -0.95
CA PRO A 209 -12.10 1.52 -0.96
C PRO A 209 -13.45 1.35 -0.23
N VAL A 210 -13.64 2.04 0.90
CA VAL A 210 -14.90 2.00 1.64
C VAL A 210 -16.01 2.74 0.89
N TYR A 211 -15.70 3.88 0.26
CA TYR A 211 -16.64 4.60 -0.59
C TYR A 211 -17.09 3.75 -1.79
N MET A 212 -16.14 3.13 -2.48
CA MET A 212 -16.40 2.20 -3.59
C MET A 212 -17.31 1.05 -3.16
N TYR A 213 -17.05 0.45 -2.01
CA TYR A 213 -17.89 -0.62 -1.47
C TYR A 213 -19.32 -0.14 -1.19
N ARG A 214 -19.49 1.00 -0.52
CA ARG A 214 -20.81 1.58 -0.21
C ARG A 214 -21.64 1.85 -1.46
N THR A 215 -21.01 2.45 -2.48
CA THR A 215 -21.69 2.74 -3.75
C THR A 215 -22.04 1.46 -4.52
N SER A 216 -21.17 0.43 -4.47
CA SER A 216 -21.46 -0.88 -5.07
C SER A 216 -22.67 -1.56 -4.41
N VAL A 217 -22.72 -1.59 -3.08
CA VAL A 217 -23.84 -2.16 -2.33
C VAL A 217 -25.12 -1.33 -2.51
N GLY A 218 -24.97 -0.02 -2.70
CA GLY A 218 -26.07 0.91 -3.02
C GLY A 218 -26.55 0.83 -4.48
N TYR A 219 -26.05 -0.11 -5.28
CA TYR A 219 -26.34 -0.25 -6.71
C TYR A 219 -25.96 0.96 -7.58
N GLU A 220 -25.08 1.82 -7.11
CA GLU A 220 -24.48 2.91 -7.91
C GLU A 220 -23.22 2.42 -8.63
N LEU A 221 -23.35 1.41 -9.49
CA LEU A 221 -22.21 0.73 -10.14
C LEU A 221 -21.34 1.66 -10.98
N GLN A 222 -21.91 2.71 -11.54
CA GLN A 222 -21.18 3.75 -12.28
C GLN A 222 -20.21 4.49 -11.37
N VAL A 223 -20.70 4.97 -10.22
CA VAL A 223 -19.90 5.68 -9.21
C VAL A 223 -18.83 4.76 -8.61
N ALA A 224 -19.19 3.51 -8.30
CA ALA A 224 -18.25 2.50 -7.82
C ALA A 224 -17.12 2.24 -8.83
N SER A 225 -17.45 2.11 -10.11
CA SER A 225 -16.47 1.88 -11.18
C SER A 225 -15.55 3.06 -11.40
N ILE A 226 -16.07 4.30 -11.36
CA ILE A 226 -15.24 5.52 -11.42
C ILE A 226 -14.29 5.56 -10.24
N SER A 227 -14.77 5.25 -9.02
CA SER A 227 -13.96 5.22 -7.81
C SER A 227 -12.85 4.16 -7.88
N ALA A 228 -13.15 2.98 -8.43
CA ALA A 228 -12.17 1.93 -8.68
C ALA A 228 -11.07 2.39 -9.66
N LEU A 229 -11.44 3.03 -10.77
CA LEU A 229 -10.48 3.58 -11.71
C LEU A 229 -9.60 4.66 -11.07
N MET A 230 -10.17 5.51 -10.22
CA MET A 230 -9.41 6.52 -9.47
C MET A 230 -8.45 5.90 -8.45
N LEU A 231 -8.83 4.80 -7.79
CA LEU A 231 -7.96 4.08 -6.86
C LEU A 231 -6.76 3.45 -7.58
N MET A 232 -6.93 3.01 -8.83
CA MET A 232 -5.84 2.45 -9.63
C MET A 232 -4.79 3.49 -10.04
N LEU A 233 -5.15 4.76 -10.21
CA LEU A 233 -4.25 5.79 -10.72
C LEU A 233 -2.98 6.00 -9.86
N PRO A 234 -3.07 6.20 -8.53
CA PRO A 234 -1.87 6.30 -7.69
C PRO A 234 -0.95 5.09 -7.82
N GLY A 235 -1.52 3.88 -7.83
CA GLY A 235 -0.76 2.65 -8.00
C GLY A 235 0.01 2.61 -9.31
N ILE A 236 -0.64 2.90 -10.43
CA ILE A 236 -0.03 2.93 -11.76
C ILE A 236 1.07 3.99 -11.81
N ILE A 237 0.79 5.21 -11.32
CA ILE A 237 1.76 6.32 -11.31
C ILE A 237 3.01 5.92 -10.52
N LEU A 238 2.82 5.37 -9.31
CA LEU A 238 3.93 4.98 -8.44
C LEU A 238 4.75 3.82 -9.03
N LEU A 239 4.12 2.84 -9.66
CA LEU A 239 4.81 1.75 -10.35
C LEU A 239 5.66 2.27 -11.52
N VAL A 240 5.13 3.19 -12.34
CA VAL A 240 5.88 3.81 -13.44
C VAL A 240 7.06 4.65 -12.91
N LEU A 241 6.85 5.39 -11.82
CA LEU A 241 7.92 6.16 -11.19
C LEU A 241 9.02 5.25 -10.62
N LEU A 242 8.63 4.15 -9.96
CA LEU A 242 9.57 3.15 -9.45
C LEU A 242 10.40 2.52 -10.56
N GLU A 243 9.73 2.10 -11.65
CA GLU A 243 10.41 1.52 -12.81
C GLU A 243 11.45 2.48 -13.41
N ARG A 244 11.08 3.75 -13.58
CA ARG A 244 12.01 4.77 -14.08
C ARG A 244 13.18 5.00 -13.14
N TYR A 245 12.92 5.07 -11.83
CA TYR A 245 13.97 5.26 -10.82
C TYR A 245 14.95 4.09 -10.83
N MET A 246 14.46 2.86 -10.81
CA MET A 246 15.30 1.65 -10.84
C MET A 246 16.11 1.54 -12.14
N LYS A 247 15.51 1.85 -13.30
CA LYS A 247 16.25 1.85 -14.59
C LYS A 247 17.38 2.88 -14.61
N SER A 248 17.15 4.09 -14.09
CA SER A 248 18.16 5.14 -14.06
C SER A 248 19.36 4.77 -13.18
N GLU A 249 19.12 4.07 -12.08
CA GLU A 249 20.16 3.63 -11.17
C GLU A 249 20.96 2.45 -11.74
N TYR A 250 20.29 1.48 -12.35
CA TYR A 250 20.93 0.38 -13.10
C TYR A 250 21.82 0.92 -14.23
N LEU A 251 21.31 1.84 -15.04
CA LEU A 251 22.09 2.44 -16.13
C LEU A 251 23.27 3.26 -15.62
N SER A 252 23.16 3.94 -14.47
CA SER A 252 24.26 4.68 -13.87
C SER A 252 25.37 3.76 -13.31
N MET A 253 25.02 2.56 -12.86
CA MET A 253 26.00 1.55 -12.43
C MET A 253 26.74 0.91 -13.61
N PHE A 254 26.06 0.70 -14.75
CA PHE A 254 26.70 0.12 -15.95
C PHE A 254 27.35 1.15 -16.87
N GLY A 255 27.00 2.43 -16.78
CA GLY A 255 27.56 3.51 -17.58
C GLY A 255 28.86 4.12 -17.04
N ARG A 256 29.48 3.53 -16.03
CA ARG A 256 30.79 3.91 -15.46
C ARG A 256 31.90 2.90 -15.80
N ILE A 257 31.77 2.18 -16.92
CA ILE A 257 32.88 1.39 -17.50
C ILE A 257 33.45 2.16 -18.68
#